data_26ac59bd88344ef02a6254fde6200c2c
#
_entry.id   26ac59bd88344ef02a6254fde6200c2c
#
_cell.length_a   1.000
_cell.length_b   1.000
_cell.length_c   1.000
_cell.angle_alpha   90.00
_cell.angle_beta   90.00
_cell.angle_gamma   90.00
#
_symmetry.space_group_name_H-M   'P 1'
#
loop_
_entity.id
_entity.type
_entity.pdbx_description
1 polymer ?
#
loop_
_entity_poly.entity_id
_entity_poly.type
_entity_poly.pdbx_seq_one_letter_code
_entity_poly.pdbx_strand_id
1 'polypeptide(L)'
;MNKTIRNLLLGIAIALPAIPGQAVAKDVALLNVSYDPTRELYAEYNKAFTAHWAQQSGETLTLRASHGGSGKQARAVIDGLEADVVTLALAADIDALVKNGKLLAPDWQKRLPNNSSPYTSTIVFLVRKGNPKGIKDWGDLVKPGVGVITPNPKTSGGARWNYLAAWAWASKTYRDGDKVVDFLTRLFKNVPVLDTGARGATTTFVERGIGDVLLAWENEALLTLSDTDTRSKFEIVVPSLSIKAEPPVAVVDRNVAKHGTRKQAQAYLQYLYSETGQRIAAKHFYRPSNPKGVPAALLQQFPEVVQVTIDDAFGGWAKTQAEHFGDGGFFDRIYRP
;
A
#
# COMPACT_ATOMS: atom_id res chain seq x y z
N MET A 1 -5.17 -97.82 -28.45
CA MET A 1 -5.17 -96.77 -29.46
C MET A 1 -5.82 -95.53 -28.84
N ASN A 2 -5.05 -94.64 -28.21
CA ASN A 2 -5.57 -93.44 -27.57
C ASN A 2 -4.82 -92.22 -28.11
N LYS A 3 -5.54 -91.37 -28.75
CA LYS A 3 -5.03 -90.04 -29.24
C LYS A 3 -5.35 -89.00 -28.20
N THR A 4 -4.32 -88.41 -27.58
CA THR A 4 -4.38 -87.36 -26.64
C THR A 4 -4.49 -86.04 -27.42
N ILE A 5 -5.55 -85.21 -27.22
CA ILE A 5 -5.74 -83.88 -27.74
C ILE A 5 -5.16 -82.90 -26.73
N ARG A 6 -4.12 -82.12 -27.11
CA ARG A 6 -3.53 -81.02 -26.33
C ARG A 6 -4.21 -79.72 -26.70
N ASN A 7 -5.04 -79.14 -25.80
CA ASN A 7 -5.63 -77.84 -25.92
C ASN A 7 -4.56 -76.76 -25.63
N LEU A 8 -4.29 -75.93 -26.64
CA LEU A 8 -3.46 -74.72 -26.54
C LEU A 8 -4.38 -73.53 -26.16
N LEU A 9 -4.32 -73.09 -24.92
CA LEU A 9 -4.98 -71.85 -24.48
C LEU A 9 -4.11 -70.65 -24.84
N LEU A 10 -4.50 -69.86 -25.84
CA LEU A 10 -3.91 -68.61 -26.20
C LEU A 10 -4.47 -67.53 -25.22
N GLY A 11 -3.65 -67.08 -24.31
CA GLY A 11 -3.99 -65.93 -23.43
C GLY A 11 -3.84 -64.59 -24.19
N ILE A 12 -4.93 -63.93 -24.47
CA ILE A 12 -4.95 -62.59 -25.01
C ILE A 12 -4.74 -61.61 -23.84
N ALA A 13 -3.53 -61.03 -23.73
CA ALA A 13 -3.25 -59.93 -22.82
C ALA A 13 -3.88 -58.65 -23.37
N ILE A 14 -4.99 -58.20 -22.78
CA ILE A 14 -5.59 -56.89 -23.07
C ILE A 14 -4.74 -55.83 -22.33
N ALA A 15 -3.90 -55.07 -23.07
CA ALA A 15 -3.24 -53.88 -22.59
C ALA A 15 -4.28 -52.79 -22.48
N LEU A 16 -4.71 -52.43 -21.24
CA LEU A 16 -5.50 -51.26 -20.97
C LEU A 16 -4.63 -50.03 -21.20
N PRO A 17 -5.09 -49.05 -22.03
CA PRO A 17 -4.38 -47.77 -22.17
C PRO A 17 -4.44 -47.05 -20.83
N ALA A 18 -3.28 -46.66 -20.27
CA ALA A 18 -3.18 -45.79 -19.13
C ALA A 18 -3.76 -44.42 -19.53
N ILE A 19 -4.94 -44.10 -19.03
CA ILE A 19 -5.55 -42.74 -19.15
C ILE A 19 -4.64 -41.81 -18.35
N PRO A 20 -4.00 -40.79 -18.96
CA PRO A 20 -3.24 -39.82 -18.19
C PRO A 20 -4.21 -39.16 -17.19
N GLY A 21 -3.98 -39.37 -15.91
CA GLY A 21 -4.74 -38.72 -14.86
C GLY A 21 -4.71 -37.22 -15.09
N GLN A 22 -5.86 -36.61 -15.35
CA GLN A 22 -6.00 -35.17 -15.31
C GLN A 22 -5.59 -34.74 -13.91
N ALA A 23 -4.47 -34.02 -13.83
CA ALA A 23 -4.07 -33.35 -12.60
C ALA A 23 -5.21 -32.40 -12.24
N VAL A 24 -5.93 -32.72 -11.17
CA VAL A 24 -6.93 -31.83 -10.61
C VAL A 24 -6.20 -30.52 -10.26
N ALA A 25 -6.54 -29.45 -10.95
CA ALA A 25 -5.99 -28.13 -10.66
C ALA A 25 -6.22 -27.84 -9.16
N LYS A 26 -5.14 -27.68 -8.41
CA LYS A 26 -5.24 -27.37 -6.99
C LYS A 26 -5.68 -25.92 -6.84
N ASP A 27 -6.87 -25.71 -6.29
CA ASP A 27 -7.32 -24.36 -5.95
C ASP A 27 -6.45 -23.82 -4.81
N VAL A 28 -5.66 -22.79 -5.12
CA VAL A 28 -4.80 -22.10 -4.16
C VAL A 28 -5.41 -20.74 -3.86
N ALA A 29 -5.52 -20.40 -2.59
CA ALA A 29 -5.98 -19.09 -2.15
C ALA A 29 -4.84 -18.29 -1.51
N LEU A 30 -4.71 -17.01 -1.85
CA LEU A 30 -3.83 -16.06 -1.17
C LEU A 30 -4.64 -14.91 -0.58
N LEU A 31 -4.25 -14.48 0.62
CA LEU A 31 -4.76 -13.27 1.26
C LEU A 31 -3.70 -12.18 1.24
N ASN A 32 -4.01 -11.07 0.54
CA ASN A 32 -3.24 -9.83 0.63
C ASN A 32 -3.88 -8.88 1.66
N VAL A 33 -3.15 -8.54 2.70
CA VAL A 33 -3.55 -7.52 3.69
C VAL A 33 -2.86 -6.21 3.35
N SER A 34 -3.66 -5.20 2.95
CA SER A 34 -3.19 -3.97 2.32
C SER A 34 -3.68 -2.72 3.05
N TYR A 35 -3.03 -1.57 2.80
CA TYR A 35 -3.52 -0.29 3.27
C TYR A 35 -4.57 0.32 2.31
N ASP A 36 -5.37 1.28 2.83
CA ASP A 36 -6.59 1.77 2.17
C ASP A 36 -6.43 2.27 0.72
N PRO A 37 -5.46 3.13 0.38
CA PRO A 37 -5.40 3.74 -0.95
C PRO A 37 -5.16 2.78 -2.13
N THR A 38 -4.83 1.52 -1.86
CA THR A 38 -4.49 0.53 -2.90
C THR A 38 -5.67 -0.29 -3.42
N ARG A 39 -6.90 0.00 -3.02
CA ARG A 39 -8.09 -0.82 -3.36
C ARG A 39 -8.25 -1.03 -4.86
N GLU A 40 -8.25 0.05 -5.61
CA GLU A 40 -8.46 0.05 -7.06
C GLU A 40 -7.27 -0.61 -7.78
N LEU A 41 -6.05 -0.32 -7.31
CA LEU A 41 -4.82 -0.94 -7.83
C LEU A 41 -4.90 -2.46 -7.71
N TYR A 42 -5.14 -2.97 -6.50
CA TYR A 42 -5.15 -4.43 -6.30
C TYR A 42 -6.39 -5.10 -6.90
N ALA A 43 -7.49 -4.41 -7.11
CA ALA A 43 -8.62 -4.95 -7.85
C ALA A 43 -8.26 -5.28 -9.30
N GLU A 44 -7.52 -4.42 -9.99
CA GLU A 44 -7.02 -4.67 -11.36
C GLU A 44 -5.82 -5.62 -11.37
N TYR A 45 -4.86 -5.37 -10.48
CA TYR A 45 -3.64 -6.17 -10.36
C TYR A 45 -3.92 -7.65 -10.11
N ASN A 46 -4.85 -7.97 -9.21
CA ASN A 46 -5.21 -9.34 -8.89
C ASN A 46 -5.75 -10.08 -10.12
N LYS A 47 -6.57 -9.44 -10.96
CA LYS A 47 -7.05 -10.02 -12.21
C LYS A 47 -5.90 -10.31 -13.18
N ALA A 48 -4.99 -9.35 -13.34
CA ALA A 48 -3.85 -9.50 -14.24
C ALA A 48 -2.91 -10.62 -13.75
N PHE A 49 -2.59 -10.65 -12.46
CA PHE A 49 -1.74 -11.69 -11.89
C PHE A 49 -2.37 -13.08 -11.96
N THR A 50 -3.65 -13.22 -11.65
CA THR A 50 -4.35 -14.52 -11.73
C THR A 50 -4.30 -15.08 -13.12
N ALA A 51 -4.56 -14.27 -14.17
CA ALA A 51 -4.45 -14.70 -15.57
C ALA A 51 -3.01 -15.10 -15.94
N HIS A 52 -2.03 -14.28 -15.54
CA HIS A 52 -0.61 -14.56 -15.75
C HIS A 52 -0.17 -15.88 -15.08
N TRP A 53 -0.55 -16.08 -13.82
CA TRP A 53 -0.23 -17.29 -13.08
C TRP A 53 -0.83 -18.56 -13.70
N ALA A 54 -2.09 -18.49 -14.09
CA ALA A 54 -2.78 -19.60 -14.75
C ALA A 54 -2.07 -20.00 -16.06
N GLN A 55 -1.63 -19.01 -16.87
CA GLN A 55 -0.88 -19.27 -18.11
C GLN A 55 0.48 -19.92 -17.84
N GLN A 56 1.17 -19.54 -16.78
CA GLN A 56 2.50 -20.04 -16.48
C GLN A 56 2.51 -21.40 -15.76
N SER A 57 1.56 -21.64 -14.87
CA SER A 57 1.57 -22.79 -13.96
C SER A 57 0.47 -23.81 -14.20
N GLY A 58 -0.60 -23.43 -14.91
CA GLY A 58 -1.81 -24.22 -15.01
C GLY A 58 -2.65 -24.26 -13.74
N GLU A 59 -2.24 -23.55 -12.67
CA GLU A 59 -2.95 -23.52 -11.38
C GLU A 59 -4.03 -22.42 -11.38
N THR A 60 -5.19 -22.72 -10.80
CA THR A 60 -6.21 -21.72 -10.47
C THR A 60 -5.85 -21.05 -9.14
N LEU A 61 -5.77 -19.71 -9.14
CA LEU A 61 -5.44 -18.93 -7.97
C LEU A 61 -6.58 -17.98 -7.59
N THR A 62 -7.06 -18.10 -6.35
CA THR A 62 -8.04 -17.18 -5.76
C THR A 62 -7.31 -16.12 -4.94
N LEU A 63 -7.45 -14.85 -5.31
CA LEU A 63 -6.86 -13.73 -4.58
C LEU A 63 -7.92 -13.01 -3.76
N ARG A 64 -7.69 -12.92 -2.46
CA ARG A 64 -8.49 -12.13 -1.51
C ARG A 64 -7.69 -10.94 -1.04
N ALA A 65 -8.35 -9.82 -0.78
CA ALA A 65 -7.72 -8.62 -0.25
C ALA A 65 -8.51 -8.07 0.95
N SER A 66 -7.77 -7.62 1.96
CA SER A 66 -8.30 -6.84 3.07
C SER A 66 -7.67 -5.46 3.04
N HIS A 67 -8.46 -4.40 3.14
CA HIS A 67 -7.99 -3.02 3.09
C HIS A 67 -8.43 -2.24 4.31
N GLY A 68 -7.52 -1.41 4.84
CA GLY A 68 -7.78 -0.58 6.01
C GLY A 68 -6.59 0.31 6.34
N GLY A 69 -6.63 1.03 7.45
CA GLY A 69 -5.49 1.77 7.94
C GLY A 69 -4.29 0.84 8.16
N SER A 70 -3.10 1.19 7.65
CA SER A 70 -1.93 0.32 7.59
C SER A 70 -1.53 -0.26 8.95
N GLY A 71 -1.45 0.58 10.00
CA GLY A 71 -1.15 0.11 11.36
C GLY A 71 -2.24 -0.79 11.93
N LYS A 72 -3.52 -0.55 11.59
CA LYS A 72 -4.64 -1.43 11.96
C LYS A 72 -4.52 -2.79 11.27
N GLN A 73 -4.14 -2.79 9.98
CA GLN A 73 -3.94 -4.02 9.20
C GLN A 73 -2.74 -4.82 9.73
N ALA A 74 -1.63 -4.16 10.04
CA ALA A 74 -0.48 -4.82 10.68
C ALA A 74 -0.87 -5.51 11.99
N ARG A 75 -1.62 -4.82 12.85
CA ARG A 75 -2.12 -5.38 14.11
C ARG A 75 -3.03 -6.57 13.88
N ALA A 76 -3.97 -6.50 12.93
CA ALA A 76 -4.84 -7.64 12.61
C ALA A 76 -4.05 -8.89 12.22
N VAL A 77 -2.95 -8.74 11.46
CA VAL A 77 -2.07 -9.87 11.10
C VAL A 77 -1.31 -10.40 12.32
N ILE A 78 -0.82 -9.53 13.21
CA ILE A 78 -0.18 -9.91 14.47
C ILE A 78 -1.17 -10.69 15.36
N ASP A 79 -2.43 -10.26 15.41
CA ASP A 79 -3.50 -10.83 16.22
C ASP A 79 -4.11 -12.11 15.59
N GLY A 80 -3.60 -12.57 14.44
CA GLY A 80 -3.95 -13.86 13.87
C GLY A 80 -4.67 -13.85 12.53
N LEU A 81 -4.83 -12.71 11.86
CA LEU A 81 -5.29 -12.69 10.46
C LEU A 81 -4.21 -13.30 9.57
N GLU A 82 -4.51 -14.46 9.00
CA GLU A 82 -3.56 -15.29 8.27
C GLU A 82 -3.28 -14.75 6.84
N ALA A 83 -2.67 -13.58 6.76
CA ALA A 83 -2.22 -13.02 5.49
C ALA A 83 -1.06 -13.82 4.90
N ASP A 84 -1.09 -14.10 3.59
CA ASP A 84 0.05 -14.67 2.85
C ASP A 84 1.06 -13.59 2.48
N VAL A 85 0.56 -12.41 2.12
CA VAL A 85 1.35 -11.23 1.82
C VAL A 85 0.77 -10.00 2.50
N VAL A 86 1.65 -9.05 2.82
CA VAL A 86 1.28 -7.73 3.30
C VAL A 86 1.80 -6.67 2.33
N THR A 87 0.97 -5.67 2.05
CA THR A 87 1.29 -4.53 1.19
C THR A 87 0.87 -3.28 1.96
N LEU A 88 1.76 -2.81 2.82
CA LEU A 88 1.47 -1.79 3.84
C LEU A 88 2.05 -0.42 3.46
N ALA A 89 1.62 0.63 4.18
CA ALA A 89 1.99 1.99 3.83
C ALA A 89 3.44 2.36 4.18
N LEU A 90 4.06 1.64 5.13
CA LEU A 90 5.39 2.00 5.64
C LEU A 90 6.11 0.80 6.28
N ALA A 91 7.45 0.85 6.26
CA ALA A 91 8.28 -0.26 6.72
C ALA A 91 8.08 -0.58 8.21
N ALA A 92 7.87 0.43 9.06
CA ALA A 92 7.65 0.21 10.49
C ALA A 92 6.42 -0.67 10.80
N ASP A 93 5.40 -0.67 9.95
CA ASP A 93 4.24 -1.55 10.12
C ASP A 93 4.58 -3.02 9.80
N ILE A 94 5.47 -3.28 8.82
CA ILE A 94 5.99 -4.64 8.55
C ILE A 94 7.01 -5.05 9.63
N ASP A 95 7.86 -4.12 10.09
CA ASP A 95 8.78 -4.37 11.21
C ASP A 95 8.05 -4.78 12.49
N ALA A 96 6.83 -4.28 12.70
CA ALA A 96 5.98 -4.71 13.81
C ALA A 96 5.60 -6.21 13.70
N LEU A 97 5.37 -6.73 12.50
CA LEU A 97 5.13 -8.16 12.27
C LEU A 97 6.37 -9.01 12.60
N VAL A 98 7.57 -8.47 12.34
CA VAL A 98 8.84 -9.11 12.72
C VAL A 98 8.99 -9.15 14.24
N LYS A 99 8.86 -7.99 14.89
CA LYS A 99 9.15 -7.82 16.32
C LYS A 99 8.10 -8.50 17.21
N ASN A 100 6.83 -8.24 16.96
CA ASN A 100 5.74 -8.64 17.83
C ASN A 100 5.11 -9.98 17.42
N GLY A 101 5.02 -10.24 16.12
CA GLY A 101 4.40 -11.44 15.58
C GLY A 101 5.37 -12.58 15.30
N LYS A 102 6.66 -12.30 15.13
CA LYS A 102 7.68 -13.25 14.60
C LYS A 102 7.18 -13.96 13.34
N LEU A 103 6.51 -13.22 12.47
CA LEU A 103 5.78 -13.75 11.30
C LEU A 103 6.66 -13.82 10.06
N LEU A 104 7.71 -12.99 9.99
CA LEU A 104 8.70 -12.96 8.92
C LEU A 104 10.09 -12.60 9.45
N ALA A 105 11.13 -12.87 8.68
CA ALA A 105 12.50 -12.60 9.08
C ALA A 105 12.88 -11.11 8.92
N PRO A 106 13.86 -10.60 9.68
CA PRO A 106 14.25 -9.19 9.68
C PRO A 106 14.81 -8.67 8.34
N ASP A 107 15.25 -9.56 7.46
CA ASP A 107 15.81 -9.24 6.15
C ASP A 107 14.77 -8.98 5.05
N TRP A 108 13.49 -8.92 5.40
CA TRP A 108 12.37 -8.84 4.47
C TRP A 108 12.50 -7.71 3.43
N GLN A 109 13.03 -6.55 3.81
CA GLN A 109 13.22 -5.42 2.89
C GLN A 109 14.23 -5.70 1.77
N LYS A 110 15.18 -6.62 1.99
CA LYS A 110 16.23 -6.95 1.01
C LYS A 110 15.79 -7.99 -0.02
N ARG A 111 14.59 -8.55 0.13
CA ARG A 111 14.11 -9.67 -0.70
C ARG A 111 13.58 -9.24 -2.06
N LEU A 112 13.22 -7.97 -2.22
CA LEU A 112 12.71 -7.41 -3.46
C LEU A 112 13.42 -6.07 -3.75
N PRO A 113 13.41 -5.59 -5.02
CA PRO A 113 14.04 -4.32 -5.37
C PRO A 113 13.50 -3.12 -4.60
N ASN A 114 14.31 -2.05 -4.53
CA ASN A 114 13.93 -0.76 -3.92
C ASN A 114 13.42 -0.89 -2.48
N ASN A 115 14.13 -1.65 -1.64
CA ASN A 115 13.73 -1.94 -0.27
C ASN A 115 12.31 -2.54 -0.19
N SER A 116 11.98 -3.41 -1.14
CA SER A 116 10.67 -4.04 -1.29
C SER A 116 9.52 -3.05 -1.55
N SER A 117 9.81 -1.88 -2.16
CA SER A 117 8.81 -0.87 -2.54
C SER A 117 8.63 -0.84 -4.06
N PRO A 118 7.56 -1.46 -4.60
CA PRO A 118 7.35 -1.58 -6.05
C PRO A 118 6.90 -0.28 -6.71
N TYR A 119 6.41 0.66 -5.95
CA TYR A 119 5.95 1.98 -6.39
C TYR A 119 6.08 2.99 -5.26
N THR A 120 5.94 4.28 -5.58
CA THR A 120 6.00 5.37 -4.60
C THR A 120 4.79 6.30 -4.75
N SER A 121 4.60 7.18 -3.80
CA SER A 121 3.66 8.28 -3.83
C SER A 121 4.24 9.47 -3.08
N THR A 122 3.46 10.53 -2.95
CA THR A 122 3.83 11.71 -2.16
C THR A 122 2.58 12.33 -1.54
N ILE A 123 2.76 13.36 -0.71
CA ILE A 123 1.66 14.08 -0.09
C ILE A 123 1.42 15.37 -0.86
N VAL A 124 0.16 15.59 -1.22
CA VAL A 124 -0.35 16.82 -1.85
C VAL A 124 -1.56 17.32 -1.06
N PHE A 125 -2.03 18.50 -1.38
CA PHE A 125 -3.26 19.06 -0.82
C PHE A 125 -4.38 18.94 -1.83
N LEU A 126 -5.50 18.35 -1.44
CA LEU A 126 -6.73 18.44 -2.20
C LEU A 126 -7.59 19.53 -1.58
N VAL A 127 -7.94 20.56 -2.37
CA VAL A 127 -8.73 21.71 -1.92
C VAL A 127 -10.02 21.82 -2.71
N ARG A 128 -10.98 22.59 -2.19
CA ARG A 128 -12.22 22.92 -2.90
C ARG A 128 -11.90 23.71 -4.17
N LYS A 129 -12.68 23.53 -5.23
CA LYS A 129 -12.51 24.23 -6.51
C LYS A 129 -12.45 25.75 -6.32
N GLY A 130 -11.47 26.38 -6.97
CA GLY A 130 -11.20 27.81 -6.83
C GLY A 130 -10.47 28.19 -5.55
N ASN A 131 -10.07 27.20 -4.74
CA ASN A 131 -9.26 27.37 -3.53
C ASN A 131 -9.70 28.54 -2.64
N PRO A 132 -10.93 28.55 -2.10
CA PRO A 132 -11.52 29.72 -1.43
C PRO A 132 -10.76 30.17 -0.17
N LYS A 133 -9.93 29.29 0.42
CA LYS A 133 -9.06 29.61 1.55
C LYS A 133 -7.67 30.09 1.15
N GLY A 134 -7.36 30.11 -0.15
CA GLY A 134 -6.05 30.55 -0.66
C GLY A 134 -4.88 29.70 -0.16
N ILE A 135 -5.08 28.38 -0.01
CA ILE A 135 -4.06 27.44 0.43
C ILE A 135 -3.01 27.28 -0.65
N LYS A 136 -1.75 27.59 -0.36
CA LYS A 136 -0.62 27.49 -1.30
C LYS A 136 0.46 26.57 -0.77
N ASP A 137 0.66 26.54 0.55
CA ASP A 137 1.71 25.75 1.18
C ASP A 137 1.34 25.40 2.64
N TRP A 138 2.17 24.61 3.29
CA TRP A 138 2.00 24.12 4.65
C TRP A 138 1.70 25.22 5.67
N GLY A 139 2.34 26.41 5.54
CA GLY A 139 2.11 27.54 6.42
C GLY A 139 0.68 28.08 6.42
N ASP A 140 -0.08 27.85 5.34
CA ASP A 140 -1.48 28.25 5.26
C ASP A 140 -2.42 27.37 6.10
N LEU A 141 -1.99 26.13 6.40
CA LEU A 141 -2.79 25.14 7.11
C LEU A 141 -2.99 25.49 8.60
N VAL A 142 -2.17 26.38 9.13
CA VAL A 142 -2.25 26.84 10.55
C VAL A 142 -2.97 28.16 10.71
N LYS A 143 -3.53 28.72 9.64
CA LYS A 143 -4.32 29.95 9.67
C LYS A 143 -5.65 29.71 10.40
N PRO A 144 -6.14 30.71 11.14
CA PRO A 144 -7.47 30.62 11.76
C PRO A 144 -8.57 30.37 10.73
N GLY A 145 -9.48 29.45 11.05
CA GLY A 145 -10.63 29.14 10.21
C GLY A 145 -10.32 28.26 8.99
N VAL A 146 -9.14 27.63 8.92
CA VAL A 146 -8.82 26.60 7.95
C VAL A 146 -9.07 25.23 8.58
N GLY A 147 -10.02 24.47 8.04
CA GLY A 147 -10.29 23.09 8.45
C GLY A 147 -9.40 22.10 7.68
N VAL A 148 -8.52 21.41 8.38
CA VAL A 148 -7.60 20.42 7.79
C VAL A 148 -8.13 19.01 8.02
N ILE A 149 -8.21 18.20 6.97
CA ILE A 149 -8.57 16.79 7.07
C ILE A 149 -7.34 15.91 6.86
N THR A 150 -7.10 15.02 7.80
CA THR A 150 -6.06 13.99 7.74
C THR A 150 -6.48 12.81 8.61
N PRO A 151 -6.09 11.57 8.27
CA PRO A 151 -6.40 10.44 9.15
C PRO A 151 -5.50 10.41 10.39
N ASN A 152 -5.79 9.49 11.31
CA ASN A 152 -5.09 9.35 12.59
C ASN A 152 -3.74 8.62 12.42
N PRO A 153 -2.59 9.21 12.77
CA PRO A 153 -1.28 8.57 12.72
C PRO A 153 -1.13 7.31 13.60
N LYS A 154 -1.98 7.12 14.60
CA LYS A 154 -1.96 5.90 15.43
C LYS A 154 -2.54 4.68 14.72
N THR A 155 -3.37 4.86 13.69
CA THR A 155 -4.04 3.76 12.96
C THR A 155 -3.71 3.73 11.47
N SER A 156 -3.37 4.88 10.89
CA SER A 156 -3.13 5.08 9.46
C SER A 156 -1.67 5.34 9.16
N GLY A 157 -1.03 4.47 8.38
CA GLY A 157 0.30 4.73 7.85
C GLY A 157 0.33 5.93 6.89
N GLY A 158 -0.77 6.15 6.14
CA GLY A 158 -0.92 7.34 5.30
C GLY A 158 -0.84 8.64 6.12
N ALA A 159 -1.44 8.66 7.29
CA ALA A 159 -1.38 9.81 8.20
C ALA A 159 0.03 10.06 8.74
N ARG A 160 0.83 8.99 8.95
CA ARG A 160 2.24 9.17 9.37
C ARG A 160 3.04 9.87 8.28
N TRP A 161 2.84 9.54 7.02
CA TRP A 161 3.47 10.24 5.91
C TRP A 161 3.01 11.70 5.81
N ASN A 162 1.70 11.99 6.01
CA ASN A 162 1.18 13.36 6.04
C ASN A 162 1.85 14.20 7.14
N TYR A 163 1.92 13.65 8.35
CA TYR A 163 2.58 14.28 9.49
C TYR A 163 4.08 14.51 9.23
N LEU A 164 4.79 13.52 8.69
CA LEU A 164 6.23 13.63 8.41
C LEU A 164 6.52 14.63 7.29
N ALA A 165 5.66 14.76 6.27
CA ALA A 165 5.79 15.79 5.25
C ALA A 165 5.66 17.21 5.85
N ALA A 166 4.67 17.41 6.73
CA ALA A 166 4.48 18.66 7.47
C ALA A 166 5.69 18.96 8.38
N TRP A 167 6.18 17.95 9.09
CA TRP A 167 7.36 18.08 9.95
C TRP A 167 8.61 18.46 9.17
N ALA A 168 8.88 17.79 8.04
CA ALA A 168 10.04 18.06 7.19
C ALA A 168 10.02 19.50 6.66
N TRP A 169 8.86 19.98 6.18
CA TRP A 169 8.69 21.36 5.74
C TRP A 169 8.95 22.34 6.90
N ALA A 170 8.36 22.11 8.06
CA ALA A 170 8.52 22.98 9.22
C ALA A 170 9.99 23.01 9.69
N SER A 171 10.68 21.87 9.73
CA SER A 171 12.10 21.79 10.09
C SER A 171 12.98 22.60 9.15
N LYS A 172 12.72 22.53 7.84
CA LYS A 172 13.44 23.30 6.83
C LYS A 172 13.17 24.80 6.93
N THR A 173 11.92 25.16 7.28
CA THR A 173 11.46 26.55 7.34
C THR A 173 11.93 27.25 8.61
N TYR A 174 11.72 26.63 9.77
CA TYR A 174 11.97 27.29 11.06
C TYR A 174 13.37 27.04 11.62
N ARG A 175 13.98 25.88 11.32
CA ARG A 175 15.29 25.47 11.83
C ARG A 175 15.41 25.53 13.36
N ASP A 176 14.29 25.35 14.05
CA ASP A 176 14.10 25.46 15.49
C ASP A 176 13.06 24.42 15.92
N GLY A 177 13.46 23.49 16.79
CA GLY A 177 12.63 22.36 17.19
C GLY A 177 11.33 22.77 17.88
N ASP A 178 11.36 23.80 18.72
CA ASP A 178 10.18 24.27 19.44
C ASP A 178 9.17 24.88 18.47
N LYS A 179 9.64 25.62 17.48
CA LYS A 179 8.78 26.20 16.42
C LYS A 179 8.20 25.11 15.51
N VAL A 180 8.93 24.03 15.27
CA VAL A 180 8.41 22.87 14.53
C VAL A 180 7.26 22.22 15.30
N VAL A 181 7.45 21.98 16.61
CA VAL A 181 6.40 21.41 17.46
C VAL A 181 5.19 22.34 17.57
N ASP A 182 5.40 23.66 17.74
CA ASP A 182 4.31 24.65 17.73
C ASP A 182 3.52 24.61 16.42
N PHE A 183 4.22 24.59 15.28
CA PHE A 183 3.58 24.52 13.98
C PHE A 183 2.69 23.26 13.85
N LEU A 184 3.22 22.08 14.20
CA LEU A 184 2.43 20.83 14.14
C LEU A 184 1.25 20.87 15.12
N THR A 185 1.44 21.44 16.32
CA THR A 185 0.36 21.62 17.30
C THR A 185 -0.77 22.47 16.75
N ARG A 186 -0.45 23.61 16.12
CA ARG A 186 -1.44 24.47 15.45
C ARG A 186 -2.10 23.78 14.26
N LEU A 187 -1.35 23.01 13.46
CA LEU A 187 -1.91 22.25 12.37
C LEU A 187 -2.94 21.25 12.88
N PHE A 188 -2.60 20.44 13.89
CA PHE A 188 -3.51 19.44 14.43
C PHE A 188 -4.68 20.06 15.21
N LYS A 189 -4.54 21.27 15.73
CA LYS A 189 -5.66 22.03 16.28
C LYS A 189 -6.73 22.39 15.24
N ASN A 190 -6.31 22.53 13.97
CA ASN A 190 -7.20 22.77 12.84
C ASN A 190 -7.81 21.49 12.25
N VAL A 191 -7.55 20.31 12.84
CA VAL A 191 -8.07 19.02 12.40
C VAL A 191 -9.33 18.66 13.19
N PRO A 192 -10.54 18.82 12.62
CA PRO A 192 -11.78 18.56 13.33
C PRO A 192 -12.10 17.06 13.49
N VAL A 193 -11.57 16.21 12.61
CA VAL A 193 -11.86 14.78 12.59
C VAL A 193 -10.59 14.02 12.24
N LEU A 194 -10.28 12.97 13.00
CA LEU A 194 -9.22 12.00 12.70
C LEU A 194 -9.83 10.65 12.33
N ASP A 195 -9.99 10.41 11.03
CA ASP A 195 -10.46 9.14 10.51
C ASP A 195 -9.44 8.01 10.72
N THR A 196 -9.90 6.76 10.78
CA THR A 196 -9.01 5.61 11.05
C THR A 196 -8.08 5.25 9.90
N GLY A 197 -8.34 5.74 8.68
CA GLY A 197 -7.56 5.46 7.47
C GLY A 197 -7.73 6.54 6.41
N ALA A 198 -6.89 6.51 5.38
CA ALA A 198 -6.84 7.52 4.33
C ALA A 198 -8.17 7.62 3.55
N ARG A 199 -8.79 6.48 3.19
CA ARG A 199 -10.08 6.48 2.49
C ARG A 199 -11.19 7.10 3.34
N GLY A 200 -11.19 6.89 4.67
CA GLY A 200 -12.12 7.57 5.58
C GLY A 200 -11.97 9.09 5.54
N ALA A 201 -10.73 9.59 5.57
CA ALA A 201 -10.44 11.02 5.45
C ALA A 201 -10.89 11.60 4.08
N THR A 202 -10.67 10.85 3.00
CA THR A 202 -11.17 11.23 1.66
C THR A 202 -12.70 11.31 1.66
N THR A 203 -13.41 10.32 2.21
CA THR A 203 -14.88 10.34 2.34
C THR A 203 -15.35 11.53 3.18
N THR A 204 -14.70 11.81 4.32
CA THR A 204 -15.02 12.95 5.17
C THR A 204 -14.89 14.28 4.42
N PHE A 205 -13.83 14.43 3.65
CA PHE A 205 -13.60 15.66 2.86
C PHE A 205 -14.50 15.72 1.61
N VAL A 206 -14.48 14.69 0.76
CA VAL A 206 -15.12 14.72 -0.57
C VAL A 206 -16.63 14.57 -0.48
N GLU A 207 -17.11 13.58 0.28
CA GLU A 207 -18.53 13.21 0.30
C GLU A 207 -19.31 13.97 1.39
N ARG A 208 -18.74 14.08 2.60
CA ARG A 208 -19.40 14.76 3.73
C ARG A 208 -19.21 16.28 3.71
N GLY A 209 -18.31 16.80 2.89
CA GLY A 209 -18.08 18.22 2.75
C GLY A 209 -17.38 18.88 3.94
N ILE A 210 -16.74 18.13 4.83
CA ILE A 210 -16.07 18.63 6.03
C ILE A 210 -14.64 19.08 5.69
N GLY A 211 -14.22 20.24 6.21
CA GLY A 211 -12.88 20.80 6.04
C GLY A 211 -12.69 21.57 4.73
N ASP A 212 -11.59 22.30 4.67
CA ASP A 212 -11.19 23.15 3.54
C ASP A 212 -10.07 22.53 2.71
N VAL A 213 -9.24 21.69 3.34
CA VAL A 213 -8.10 21.02 2.72
C VAL A 213 -7.95 19.61 3.26
N LEU A 214 -7.70 18.66 2.36
CA LEU A 214 -7.33 17.30 2.71
C LEU A 214 -5.83 17.12 2.45
N LEU A 215 -5.08 16.68 3.47
CA LEU A 215 -3.74 16.16 3.28
C LEU A 215 -3.87 14.75 2.66
N ALA A 216 -3.67 14.67 1.37
CA ALA A 216 -3.93 13.48 0.58
C ALA A 216 -2.64 12.84 0.08
N TRP A 217 -2.64 11.52 -0.02
CA TRP A 217 -1.73 10.87 -0.93
C TRP A 217 -2.05 11.27 -2.36
N GLU A 218 -1.02 11.47 -3.17
CA GLU A 218 -1.15 11.90 -4.56
C GLU A 218 -2.11 11.02 -5.36
N ASN A 219 -2.03 9.68 -5.19
CA ASN A 219 -2.94 8.76 -5.86
C ASN A 219 -4.41 8.94 -5.46
N GLU A 220 -4.72 9.25 -4.19
CA GLU A 220 -6.10 9.52 -3.75
C GLU A 220 -6.62 10.85 -4.33
N ALA A 221 -5.76 11.87 -4.38
CA ALA A 221 -6.11 13.16 -4.97
C ALA A 221 -6.35 13.03 -6.48
N LEU A 222 -5.46 12.35 -7.21
CA LEU A 222 -5.60 12.11 -8.64
C LEU A 222 -6.81 11.21 -8.96
N LEU A 223 -7.09 10.19 -8.14
CA LEU A 223 -8.29 9.37 -8.26
C LEU A 223 -9.55 10.21 -8.13
N THR A 224 -9.61 11.12 -7.13
CA THR A 224 -10.72 12.05 -6.95
C THR A 224 -10.92 12.96 -8.17
N LEU A 225 -9.85 13.43 -8.81
CA LEU A 225 -9.93 14.26 -10.01
C LEU A 225 -10.18 13.46 -11.30
N SER A 226 -9.97 12.16 -11.30
CA SER A 226 -10.30 11.30 -12.44
C SER A 226 -11.79 10.94 -12.52
N ASP A 227 -12.49 11.03 -11.40
CA ASP A 227 -13.92 10.76 -11.31
C ASP A 227 -14.74 11.93 -11.87
N THR A 228 -15.73 11.63 -12.73
CA THR A 228 -16.57 12.63 -13.41
C THR A 228 -17.40 13.45 -12.46
N ASP A 229 -17.83 12.88 -11.32
CA ASP A 229 -18.73 13.53 -10.38
C ASP A 229 -17.99 14.47 -9.41
N THR A 230 -16.69 14.27 -9.24
CA THR A 230 -15.87 14.99 -8.26
C THR A 230 -14.83 15.93 -8.89
N ARG A 231 -14.33 15.65 -10.10
CA ARG A 231 -13.27 16.43 -10.76
C ARG A 231 -13.52 17.93 -10.87
N SER A 232 -14.79 18.35 -11.00
CA SER A 232 -15.18 19.75 -11.09
C SER A 232 -15.27 20.46 -9.74
N LYS A 233 -15.20 19.71 -8.63
CA LYS A 233 -15.41 20.22 -7.26
C LYS A 233 -14.14 20.47 -6.50
N PHE A 234 -13.01 19.93 -6.97
CA PHE A 234 -11.72 19.94 -6.27
C PHE A 234 -10.57 20.32 -7.20
N GLU A 235 -9.44 20.66 -6.60
CA GLU A 235 -8.17 20.87 -7.28
C GLU A 235 -7.00 20.48 -6.38
N ILE A 236 -5.87 20.12 -6.99
CA ILE A 236 -4.65 19.78 -6.27
C ILE A 236 -3.78 21.02 -6.12
N VAL A 237 -3.29 21.23 -4.90
CA VAL A 237 -2.20 22.17 -4.61
C VAL A 237 -0.97 21.35 -4.23
N VAL A 238 0.13 21.57 -4.95
CA VAL A 238 1.41 20.93 -4.69
C VAL A 238 2.18 21.79 -3.69
N PRO A 239 2.52 21.28 -2.49
CA PRO A 239 3.30 22.05 -1.52
C PRO A 239 4.75 22.25 -1.98
N SER A 240 5.41 23.28 -1.45
CA SER A 240 6.82 23.59 -1.76
C SER A 240 7.81 22.49 -1.37
N LEU A 241 7.43 21.63 -0.42
CA LEU A 241 8.17 20.45 0.01
C LEU A 241 7.21 19.36 0.44
N SER A 242 7.48 18.12 0.06
CA SER A 242 6.78 16.95 0.51
C SER A 242 7.75 15.82 0.88
N ILE A 243 7.24 14.59 1.05
CA ILE A 243 8.03 13.41 1.38
C ILE A 243 7.76 12.31 0.36
N LYS A 244 8.81 11.57 -0.02
CA LYS A 244 8.70 10.38 -0.85
C LYS A 244 8.12 9.25 0.00
N ALA A 245 6.88 8.91 -0.23
CA ALA A 245 6.25 7.77 0.41
C ALA A 245 6.61 6.48 -0.35
N GLU A 246 7.20 5.53 0.35
CA GLU A 246 7.71 4.26 -0.19
C GLU A 246 6.98 3.08 0.48
N PRO A 247 5.74 2.75 0.02
CA PRO A 247 4.96 1.67 0.60
C PRO A 247 5.57 0.31 0.25
N PRO A 248 6.00 -0.46 1.27
CA PRO A 248 6.67 -1.73 1.05
C PRO A 248 5.70 -2.90 1.02
N VAL A 249 6.20 -4.02 0.47
CA VAL A 249 5.49 -5.29 0.40
C VAL A 249 6.34 -6.43 0.96
N ALA A 250 5.71 -7.42 1.58
CA ALA A 250 6.42 -8.58 2.11
C ALA A 250 5.57 -9.86 2.12
N VAL A 251 6.24 -11.00 1.94
CA VAL A 251 5.66 -12.32 2.20
C VAL A 251 5.63 -12.56 3.70
N VAL A 252 4.52 -13.06 4.23
CA VAL A 252 4.39 -13.44 5.64
C VAL A 252 4.86 -14.88 5.81
N ASP A 253 6.15 -15.05 6.10
CA ASP A 253 6.86 -16.34 6.04
C ASP A 253 6.16 -17.48 6.79
N ARG A 254 5.67 -17.20 8.00
CA ARG A 254 5.00 -18.19 8.84
C ARG A 254 3.69 -18.68 8.23
N ASN A 255 2.90 -17.76 7.67
CA ASN A 255 1.60 -18.09 7.12
C ASN A 255 1.73 -18.84 5.80
N VAL A 256 2.61 -18.39 4.88
CA VAL A 256 2.83 -19.13 3.63
C VAL A 256 3.46 -20.50 3.84
N ALA A 257 4.24 -20.71 4.91
CA ALA A 257 4.73 -22.02 5.29
C ALA A 257 3.60 -22.93 5.76
N LYS A 258 2.66 -22.40 6.56
CA LYS A 258 1.46 -23.10 7.03
C LYS A 258 0.53 -23.47 5.87
N HIS A 259 0.30 -22.54 4.95
CA HIS A 259 -0.64 -22.72 3.82
C HIS A 259 -0.03 -23.48 2.64
N GLY A 260 1.30 -23.59 2.56
CA GLY A 260 2.00 -24.14 1.39
C GLY A 260 1.96 -23.22 0.17
N THR A 261 1.80 -21.90 0.36
CA THR A 261 1.56 -20.88 -0.68
C THR A 261 2.78 -20.01 -1.00
N ARG A 262 3.97 -20.37 -0.47
CA ARG A 262 5.19 -19.55 -0.60
C ARG A 262 5.53 -19.20 -2.05
N LYS A 263 5.46 -20.17 -2.96
CA LYS A 263 5.78 -19.96 -4.39
C LYS A 263 4.85 -18.92 -5.02
N GLN A 264 3.56 -19.04 -4.77
CA GLN A 264 2.53 -18.15 -5.30
C GLN A 264 2.66 -16.74 -4.69
N ALA A 265 2.89 -16.64 -3.38
CA ALA A 265 3.09 -15.37 -2.68
C ALA A 265 4.33 -14.61 -3.16
N GLN A 266 5.45 -15.31 -3.38
CA GLN A 266 6.66 -14.71 -3.95
C GLN A 266 6.44 -14.23 -5.38
N ALA A 267 5.83 -15.06 -6.24
CA ALA A 267 5.52 -14.70 -7.60
C ALA A 267 4.55 -13.50 -7.66
N TYR A 268 3.54 -13.46 -6.77
CA TYR A 268 2.61 -12.34 -6.64
C TYR A 268 3.34 -11.03 -6.36
N LEU A 269 4.25 -10.98 -5.41
CA LEU A 269 4.98 -9.75 -5.11
C LEU A 269 6.02 -9.41 -6.19
N GLN A 270 6.68 -10.39 -6.79
CA GLN A 270 7.62 -10.16 -7.90
C GLN A 270 6.94 -9.57 -9.14
N TYR A 271 5.72 -9.98 -9.44
CA TYR A 271 4.97 -9.48 -10.59
C TYR A 271 4.63 -7.99 -10.48
N LEU A 272 4.62 -7.40 -9.27
CA LEU A 272 4.50 -5.94 -9.08
C LEU A 272 5.62 -5.16 -9.78
N TYR A 273 6.80 -5.75 -9.92
CA TYR A 273 7.97 -5.16 -10.57
C TYR A 273 8.04 -5.43 -12.09
N SER A 274 7.12 -6.24 -12.63
CA SER A 274 7.00 -6.47 -14.07
C SER A 274 6.48 -5.22 -14.80
N GLU A 275 6.69 -5.13 -16.12
CA GLU A 275 6.14 -4.03 -16.92
C GLU A 275 4.61 -3.90 -16.74
N THR A 276 3.89 -5.03 -16.66
CA THR A 276 2.44 -5.02 -16.41
C THR A 276 2.12 -4.49 -15.02
N GLY A 277 2.82 -4.94 -13.98
CA GLY A 277 2.64 -4.44 -12.62
C GLY A 277 2.90 -2.94 -12.50
N GLN A 278 3.98 -2.47 -13.12
CA GLN A 278 4.36 -1.05 -13.11
C GLN A 278 3.38 -0.18 -13.90
N ARG A 279 2.87 -0.68 -15.03
CA ARG A 279 1.82 0.01 -15.80
C ARG A 279 0.51 0.10 -15.02
N ILE A 280 0.10 -0.97 -14.32
CA ILE A 280 -1.08 -0.95 -13.45
C ILE A 280 -0.89 0.04 -12.31
N ALA A 281 0.29 0.05 -11.66
CA ALA A 281 0.60 1.03 -10.63
C ALA A 281 0.44 2.47 -11.15
N ALA A 282 1.04 2.80 -12.29
CA ALA A 282 0.92 4.11 -12.91
C ALA A 282 -0.54 4.47 -13.28
N LYS A 283 -1.30 3.51 -13.82
CA LYS A 283 -2.72 3.71 -14.16
C LYS A 283 -3.56 4.06 -12.93
N HIS A 284 -3.19 3.54 -11.76
CA HIS A 284 -3.84 3.83 -10.47
C HIS A 284 -3.09 4.91 -9.68
N PHE A 285 -2.39 5.81 -10.39
CA PHE A 285 -1.77 7.02 -9.85
C PHE A 285 -0.66 6.78 -8.82
N TYR A 286 -0.02 5.60 -8.85
CA TYR A 286 1.22 5.36 -8.13
C TYR A 286 2.41 5.57 -9.05
N ARG A 287 3.44 6.26 -8.57
CA ARG A 287 4.69 6.49 -9.30
C ARG A 287 5.44 5.16 -9.41
N PRO A 288 5.60 4.58 -10.61
CA PRO A 288 6.29 3.29 -10.76
C PRO A 288 7.75 3.41 -10.33
N SER A 289 8.26 2.38 -9.65
CA SER A 289 9.68 2.33 -9.26
C SER A 289 10.61 2.08 -10.45
N ASN A 290 10.07 1.49 -11.52
CA ASN A 290 10.73 1.32 -12.81
C ASN A 290 9.78 1.78 -13.93
N PRO A 291 10.00 2.98 -14.52
CA PRO A 291 9.13 3.51 -15.57
C PRO A 291 9.33 2.85 -16.95
N LYS A 292 10.29 1.92 -17.09
CA LYS A 292 10.55 1.23 -18.36
C LYS A 292 9.31 0.44 -18.79
N GLY A 293 8.84 0.66 -20.02
CA GLY A 293 7.65 0.00 -20.58
C GLY A 293 6.32 0.60 -20.12
N VAL A 294 6.34 1.64 -19.26
CA VAL A 294 5.15 2.39 -18.88
C VAL A 294 4.87 3.48 -19.91
N PRO A 295 3.63 3.59 -20.45
CA PRO A 295 3.27 4.63 -21.40
C PRO A 295 3.55 6.04 -20.86
N ALA A 296 4.13 6.92 -21.67
CA ALA A 296 4.49 8.29 -21.29
C ALA A 296 3.30 9.08 -20.75
N ALA A 297 2.11 8.91 -21.33
CA ALA A 297 0.89 9.56 -20.86
C ALA A 297 0.55 9.24 -19.39
N LEU A 298 0.86 8.02 -18.92
CA LEU A 298 0.67 7.64 -17.52
C LEU A 298 1.75 8.23 -16.60
N LEU A 299 2.90 8.59 -17.12
CA LEU A 299 3.97 9.23 -16.34
C LEU A 299 3.77 10.74 -16.25
N GLN A 300 3.22 11.36 -17.29
CA GLN A 300 2.98 12.81 -17.34
C GLN A 300 1.86 13.31 -16.42
N GLN A 301 1.04 12.41 -15.86
CA GLN A 301 -0.01 12.78 -14.91
C GLN A 301 0.52 13.22 -13.53
N PHE A 302 1.77 12.90 -13.21
CA PHE A 302 2.36 13.21 -11.91
C PHE A 302 2.96 14.60 -11.92
N PRO A 303 2.52 15.50 -11.02
CA PRO A 303 3.14 16.81 -10.89
C PRO A 303 4.59 16.71 -10.40
N GLU A 304 5.40 17.71 -10.69
CA GLU A 304 6.72 17.85 -10.07
C GLU A 304 6.55 18.24 -8.60
N VAL A 305 7.19 17.49 -7.71
CA VAL A 305 7.15 17.70 -6.25
C VAL A 305 8.55 17.59 -5.70
N VAL A 306 9.01 18.60 -4.98
CA VAL A 306 10.25 18.54 -4.21
C VAL A 306 10.01 17.63 -3.00
N GLN A 307 10.80 16.58 -2.86
CA GLN A 307 10.61 15.55 -1.84
C GLN A 307 11.89 15.33 -1.02
N VAL A 308 11.72 15.05 0.27
CA VAL A 308 12.74 14.43 1.10
C VAL A 308 12.45 12.94 1.23
N THR A 309 13.46 12.15 1.60
CA THR A 309 13.28 10.73 1.96
C THR A 309 13.18 10.58 3.47
N ILE A 310 12.66 9.42 3.91
CA ILE A 310 12.60 9.08 5.34
C ILE A 310 14.01 8.95 5.94
N ASP A 311 14.96 8.46 5.16
CA ASP A 311 16.33 8.27 5.61
C ASP A 311 17.07 9.61 5.75
N ASP A 312 16.98 10.49 4.75
CA ASP A 312 17.68 11.77 4.75
C ASP A 312 17.11 12.75 5.79
N ALA A 313 15.79 12.82 5.94
CA ALA A 313 15.15 13.80 6.82
C ALA A 313 14.99 13.33 8.27
N PHE A 314 14.91 12.01 8.50
CA PHE A 314 14.54 11.45 9.81
C PHE A 314 15.48 10.34 10.30
N GLY A 315 16.43 9.87 9.48
CA GLY A 315 17.34 8.77 9.83
C GLY A 315 16.67 7.40 9.84
N GLY A 316 15.63 7.22 9.02
CA GLY A 316 14.95 5.95 8.78
C GLY A 316 13.77 5.66 9.70
N TRP A 317 12.99 4.62 9.32
CA TRP A 317 11.74 4.30 10.00
C TRP A 317 11.89 3.86 11.45
N ALA A 318 12.96 3.14 11.81
CA ALA A 318 13.14 2.66 13.18
C ALA A 318 13.23 3.82 14.19
N LYS A 319 14.03 4.84 13.86
CA LYS A 319 14.18 6.06 14.65
C LYS A 319 12.88 6.87 14.65
N THR A 320 12.33 7.12 13.47
CA THR A 320 11.10 7.91 13.28
C THR A 320 9.93 7.32 14.06
N GLN A 321 9.76 6.00 14.02
CA GLN A 321 8.69 5.32 14.75
C GLN A 321 8.82 5.52 16.27
N ALA A 322 10.03 5.40 16.80
CA ALA A 322 10.27 5.56 18.23
C ALA A 322 10.04 7.01 18.70
N GLU A 323 10.58 7.97 17.96
CA GLU A 323 10.56 9.39 18.36
C GLU A 323 9.20 10.06 18.14
N HIS A 324 8.52 9.74 17.03
CA HIS A 324 7.31 10.45 16.63
C HIS A 324 6.02 9.71 16.98
N PHE A 325 5.97 8.37 16.88
CA PHE A 325 4.72 7.60 16.95
C PHE A 325 4.69 6.55 18.06
N GLY A 326 5.82 6.32 18.76
CA GLY A 326 5.86 5.53 19.98
C GLY A 326 5.06 6.18 21.12
N ASP A 327 4.82 5.44 22.19
CA ASP A 327 4.10 5.95 23.35
C ASP A 327 4.87 7.13 23.98
N GLY A 328 4.18 8.25 24.17
CA GLY A 328 4.78 9.51 24.63
C GLY A 328 5.66 10.24 23.60
N GLY A 329 5.68 9.78 22.35
CA GLY A 329 6.39 10.41 21.24
C GLY A 329 5.85 11.79 20.88
N PHE A 330 6.45 12.42 19.85
CA PHE A 330 6.07 13.78 19.46
C PHE A 330 4.57 13.90 19.13
N PHE A 331 3.99 12.92 18.44
CA PHE A 331 2.58 12.98 18.09
C PHE A 331 1.67 13.01 19.32
N ASP A 332 1.95 12.21 20.35
CA ASP A 332 1.16 12.20 21.60
C ASP A 332 1.25 13.52 22.38
N ARG A 333 2.35 14.25 22.22
CA ARG A 333 2.54 15.57 22.86
C ARG A 333 1.85 16.69 22.08
N ILE A 334 1.81 16.59 20.74
CA ILE A 334 1.19 17.55 19.82
C ILE A 334 -0.33 17.44 19.84
N TYR A 335 -0.85 16.22 19.76
CA TYR A 335 -2.27 15.94 19.73
C TYR A 335 -2.73 15.38 21.08
N ARG A 336 -3.38 16.23 21.85
CA ARG A 336 -4.08 15.85 23.08
C ARG A 336 -5.56 16.16 22.84
N PRO A 337 -6.41 15.09 22.70
CA PRO A 337 -7.84 15.23 22.48
C PRO A 337 -8.54 15.92 23.65
#